data_caa803332adb55022086954773a0f0a4
#
_entry.id   caa803332adb55022086954773a0f0a4
#
_cell.length_a   1.000
_cell.length_b   1.000
_cell.length_c   1.000
_cell.angle_alpha   90.00
_cell.angle_beta   90.00
_cell.angle_gamma   90.00
#
_symmetry.space_group_name_H-M   'P 1'
#
loop_
_entity.id
_entity.type
_entity.pdbx_description
1 polymer ?
#
loop_
_entity_poly.entity_id
_entity_poly.type
_entity_poly.pdbx_seq_one_letter_code
_entity_poly.pdbx_strand_id
1 'polypeptide(L)'
;MRIFILGAGATGSLLAQLLGRQGHHVWCGDRDPERARRFLGKKTPIAISHVNARNLRGIVRAAKGCQLLINASASVFNEIVLRAALRLRSHYLDLSSHLTRDPFRAEQFRYAKRFEQKNRAAVINAGAAPGLTNLLVKRAADLCDEVISAQIRLYESSESDDPISQWSPEVSFDEAVSNPRIYRQGKFKLAKRFSELEKFRFMDPVGAARVVLAAQDEIATLPRFIAMRDLEAKIGGNEIDRLRRWHKQGKLSKSRGMARRRFPETSSPRAIAKLIRQGILQNARFAAAIVVRGIQRGSKEDVHVVIRSDVLFPSLYTIRRRGLFTTPVAFATAHVAAQFVKNFPKEESGVFAPESLPEEIRREILAGVRSQGLKVLHKVTIVKTLEDEEEI
;
A
#
# COMPACT_ATOMS: atom_id res chain seq x y z
N MET A 1 1.09 -20.82 11.01
CA MET A 1 1.95 -21.07 9.83
C MET A 1 3.42 -20.81 10.17
N ARG A 2 4.34 -21.39 9.38
CA ARG A 2 5.76 -21.01 9.36
C ARG A 2 5.97 -19.96 8.29
N ILE A 3 6.41 -18.77 8.69
CA ILE A 3 6.46 -17.57 7.83
C ILE A 3 7.87 -17.00 7.79
N PHE A 4 8.43 -16.84 6.62
CA PHE A 4 9.67 -16.11 6.42
C PHE A 4 9.39 -14.73 5.83
N ILE A 5 9.96 -13.68 6.42
CA ILE A 5 9.82 -12.30 5.95
C ILE A 5 11.18 -11.82 5.46
N LEU A 6 11.27 -11.49 4.18
CA LEU A 6 12.43 -10.84 3.59
C LEU A 6 12.26 -9.32 3.67
N GLY A 7 13.19 -8.64 4.34
CA GLY A 7 13.12 -7.23 4.65
C GLY A 7 12.53 -6.97 6.05
N ALA A 8 13.39 -6.71 7.02
CA ALA A 8 13.03 -6.43 8.40
C ALA A 8 13.26 -4.95 8.77
N GLY A 9 12.82 -4.06 7.88
CA GLY A 9 12.73 -2.62 8.14
C GLY A 9 11.52 -2.25 9.00
N ALA A 10 11.09 -0.98 8.96
CA ALA A 10 9.97 -0.49 9.78
C ALA A 10 8.69 -1.32 9.62
N THR A 11 8.28 -1.59 8.38
CA THR A 11 7.08 -2.37 8.07
C THR A 11 7.26 -3.85 8.36
N GLY A 12 8.32 -4.47 7.81
CA GLY A 12 8.53 -5.92 7.94
C GLY A 12 8.77 -6.38 9.36
N SER A 13 9.46 -5.59 10.18
CA SER A 13 9.66 -5.89 11.60
C SER A 13 8.36 -5.81 12.40
N LEU A 14 7.54 -4.78 12.15
CA LEU A 14 6.24 -4.67 12.81
C LEU A 14 5.31 -5.81 12.38
N LEU A 15 5.28 -6.14 11.09
CA LEU A 15 4.53 -7.28 10.57
C LEU A 15 4.97 -8.59 11.24
N ALA A 16 6.29 -8.81 11.36
CA ALA A 16 6.83 -10.00 12.03
C ALA A 16 6.35 -10.11 13.48
N GLN A 17 6.36 -9.01 14.22
CA GLN A 17 5.87 -8.97 15.61
C GLN A 17 4.36 -9.22 15.70
N LEU A 18 3.56 -8.66 14.79
CA LEU A 18 2.11 -8.87 14.75
C LEU A 18 1.79 -10.34 14.47
N LEU A 19 2.45 -10.94 13.48
CA LEU A 19 2.25 -12.35 13.13
C LEU A 19 2.73 -13.30 14.24
N GLY A 20 3.84 -12.97 14.91
CA GLY A 20 4.30 -13.72 16.07
C GLY A 20 3.28 -13.73 17.22
N ARG A 21 2.65 -12.57 17.50
CA ARG A 21 1.56 -12.44 18.50
C ARG A 21 0.29 -13.20 18.10
N GLN A 22 0.09 -13.43 16.80
CA GLN A 22 -1.01 -14.26 16.28
C GLN A 22 -0.72 -15.76 16.29
N GLY A 23 0.39 -16.18 16.92
CA GLY A 23 0.76 -17.58 17.05
C GLY A 23 1.47 -18.17 15.82
N HIS A 24 1.95 -17.36 14.90
CA HIS A 24 2.76 -17.84 13.78
C HIS A 24 4.22 -18.01 14.17
N HIS A 25 4.89 -19.02 13.62
CA HIS A 25 6.34 -19.16 13.73
C HIS A 25 6.99 -18.27 12.65
N VAL A 26 7.59 -17.16 13.07
CA VAL A 26 8.13 -16.12 12.18
C VAL A 26 9.63 -16.01 12.35
N TRP A 27 10.35 -15.94 11.22
CA TRP A 27 11.75 -15.52 11.18
C TRP A 27 11.99 -14.60 9.98
N CYS A 28 13.06 -13.82 10.03
CA CYS A 28 13.34 -12.77 9.09
C CYS A 28 14.69 -12.91 8.39
N GLY A 29 14.79 -12.36 7.20
CA GLY A 29 16.04 -12.11 6.51
C GLY A 29 16.18 -10.64 6.13
N ASP A 30 17.35 -10.06 6.36
CA ASP A 30 17.64 -8.69 5.95
C ASP A 30 19.09 -8.58 5.48
N ARG A 31 19.38 -7.60 4.63
CA ARG A 31 20.75 -7.29 4.20
C ARG A 31 21.60 -6.75 5.36
N ASP A 32 20.94 -6.11 6.32
CA ASP A 32 21.55 -5.53 7.52
C ASP A 32 20.82 -6.05 8.78
N PRO A 33 21.23 -7.24 9.31
CA PRO A 33 20.61 -7.81 10.50
C PRO A 33 20.71 -6.92 11.74
N GLU A 34 21.76 -6.13 11.87
CA GLU A 34 21.94 -5.23 13.00
C GLU A 34 20.92 -4.08 12.98
N ARG A 35 20.67 -3.52 11.79
CA ARG A 35 19.59 -2.55 11.60
C ARG A 35 18.23 -3.18 11.90
N ALA A 36 17.98 -4.38 11.41
CA ALA A 36 16.73 -5.10 11.62
C ALA A 36 16.48 -5.39 13.12
N ARG A 37 17.50 -5.77 13.87
CA ARG A 37 17.41 -5.95 15.35
C ARG A 37 17.02 -4.66 16.07
N ARG A 38 17.38 -3.48 15.53
CA ARG A 38 16.95 -2.19 16.10
C ARG A 38 15.44 -1.97 15.98
N PHE A 39 14.81 -2.47 14.92
CA PHE A 39 13.35 -2.43 14.76
C PHE A 39 12.63 -3.52 15.56
N LEU A 40 13.13 -4.74 15.54
CA LEU A 40 12.55 -5.88 16.26
C LEU A 40 12.66 -5.76 17.79
N GLY A 41 13.69 -5.06 18.28
CA GLY A 41 14.00 -4.94 19.69
C GLY A 41 14.87 -6.09 20.20
N LYS A 42 15.64 -5.82 21.29
CA LYS A 42 16.63 -6.77 21.84
C LYS A 42 16.02 -8.06 22.42
N LYS A 43 14.79 -8.00 22.91
CA LYS A 43 14.09 -9.12 23.57
C LYS A 43 13.16 -9.91 22.66
N THR A 44 13.22 -9.68 21.33
CA THR A 44 12.36 -10.39 20.39
C THR A 44 12.78 -11.86 20.26
N PRO A 45 11.84 -12.81 20.23
CA PRO A 45 12.13 -14.20 19.92
C PRO A 45 12.31 -14.43 18.41
N ILE A 46 12.09 -13.41 17.56
CA ILE A 46 12.15 -13.54 16.11
C ILE A 46 13.60 -13.62 15.66
N ALA A 47 13.97 -14.77 15.10
CA ALA A 47 15.28 -14.99 14.53
C ALA A 47 15.47 -14.13 13.27
N ILE A 48 16.68 -13.61 13.08
CA ILE A 48 17.05 -12.85 11.92
C ILE A 48 18.38 -13.32 11.34
N SER A 49 18.44 -13.45 10.03
CA SER A 49 19.63 -13.87 9.29
C SER A 49 20.04 -12.82 8.25
N HIS A 50 21.32 -12.81 7.88
CA HIS A 50 21.80 -12.02 6.77
C HIS A 50 21.33 -12.62 5.44
N VAL A 51 20.53 -11.87 4.68
CA VAL A 51 20.02 -12.28 3.37
C VAL A 51 20.07 -11.13 2.38
N ASN A 52 20.80 -11.30 1.29
CA ASN A 52 20.76 -10.37 0.18
C ASN A 52 19.60 -10.74 -0.75
N ALA A 53 18.63 -9.83 -0.92
CA ALA A 53 17.45 -10.01 -1.78
C ALA A 53 17.79 -10.25 -3.27
N ARG A 54 19.02 -9.94 -3.71
CA ARG A 54 19.51 -10.27 -5.07
C ARG A 54 19.99 -11.70 -5.22
N ASN A 55 20.17 -12.43 -4.10
CA ASN A 55 20.71 -13.79 -4.10
C ASN A 55 19.59 -14.82 -3.92
N LEU A 56 19.07 -15.34 -5.02
CA LEU A 56 18.01 -16.36 -5.02
C LEU A 56 18.36 -17.59 -4.17
N ARG A 57 19.61 -18.11 -4.28
CA ARG A 57 20.04 -19.27 -3.49
C ARG A 57 20.09 -18.96 -1.99
N GLY A 58 20.52 -17.73 -1.65
CA GLY A 58 20.55 -17.25 -0.26
C GLY A 58 19.16 -17.14 0.34
N ILE A 59 18.18 -16.60 -0.43
CA ILE A 59 16.76 -16.52 0.01
C ILE A 59 16.21 -17.94 0.24
N VAL A 60 16.39 -18.85 -0.71
CA VAL A 60 15.88 -20.23 -0.60
C VAL A 60 16.48 -20.95 0.59
N ARG A 61 17.77 -20.77 0.89
CA ARG A 61 18.43 -21.35 2.06
C ARG A 61 17.85 -20.80 3.35
N ALA A 62 17.73 -19.48 3.47
CA ALA A 62 17.26 -18.82 4.68
C ALA A 62 15.77 -19.09 4.97
N ALA A 63 14.96 -19.18 3.92
CA ALA A 63 13.51 -19.42 4.00
C ALA A 63 13.14 -20.92 3.97
N LYS A 64 14.10 -21.83 4.07
CA LYS A 64 13.83 -23.28 4.00
C LYS A 64 12.78 -23.69 5.03
N GLY A 65 11.74 -24.38 4.58
CA GLY A 65 10.65 -24.88 5.40
C GLY A 65 9.54 -23.87 5.70
N CYS A 66 9.59 -22.65 5.15
CA CYS A 66 8.46 -21.73 5.26
C CYS A 66 7.25 -22.23 4.45
N GLN A 67 6.06 -21.93 4.94
CA GLN A 67 4.79 -22.16 4.24
C GLN A 67 4.37 -20.90 3.47
N LEU A 68 4.77 -19.74 3.97
CA LEU A 68 4.53 -18.44 3.37
C LEU A 68 5.84 -17.63 3.35
N LEU A 69 6.22 -17.15 2.17
CA LEU A 69 7.33 -16.23 1.96
C LEU A 69 6.78 -14.84 1.70
N ILE A 70 7.11 -13.89 2.59
CA ILE A 70 6.66 -12.49 2.48
C ILE A 70 7.82 -11.62 1.98
N ASN A 71 7.60 -10.85 0.92
CA ASN A 71 8.52 -9.79 0.51
C ASN A 71 8.09 -8.45 1.13
N ALA A 72 8.73 -8.04 2.21
CA ALA A 72 8.64 -6.72 2.81
C ALA A 72 9.88 -5.86 2.51
N SER A 73 10.71 -6.27 1.55
CA SER A 73 11.81 -5.49 0.99
C SER A 73 11.35 -4.65 -0.22
N ALA A 74 12.27 -3.97 -0.90
CA ALA A 74 11.91 -3.17 -2.06
C ALA A 74 11.28 -4.03 -3.19
N SER A 75 10.24 -3.51 -3.85
CA SER A 75 9.46 -4.19 -4.90
C SER A 75 10.31 -4.63 -6.10
N VAL A 76 11.44 -3.97 -6.36
CA VAL A 76 12.41 -4.38 -7.40
C VAL A 76 12.90 -5.83 -7.23
N PHE A 77 12.73 -6.42 -6.06
CA PHE A 77 13.11 -7.81 -5.78
C PHE A 77 11.94 -8.80 -5.89
N ASN A 78 10.72 -8.36 -6.19
CA ASN A 78 9.55 -9.24 -6.28
C ASN A 78 9.79 -10.47 -7.13
N GLU A 79 10.32 -10.33 -8.35
CA GLU A 79 10.54 -11.46 -9.25
C GLU A 79 11.53 -12.50 -8.70
N ILE A 80 12.57 -12.05 -8.00
CA ILE A 80 13.55 -12.97 -7.38
C ILE A 80 12.89 -13.70 -6.22
N VAL A 81 12.08 -13.00 -5.41
CA VAL A 81 11.41 -13.59 -4.24
C VAL A 81 10.27 -14.52 -4.66
N LEU A 82 9.49 -14.19 -5.71
CA LEU A 82 8.51 -15.10 -6.32
C LEU A 82 9.16 -16.41 -6.79
N ARG A 83 10.33 -16.30 -7.45
CA ARG A 83 11.10 -17.49 -7.88
C ARG A 83 11.61 -18.30 -6.69
N ALA A 84 11.95 -17.66 -5.57
CA ALA A 84 12.30 -18.36 -4.34
C ALA A 84 11.10 -19.10 -3.74
N ALA A 85 9.92 -18.45 -3.67
CA ALA A 85 8.68 -19.07 -3.21
C ALA A 85 8.33 -20.32 -4.03
N LEU A 86 8.40 -20.22 -5.37
CA LEU A 86 8.16 -21.37 -6.27
C LEU A 86 9.14 -22.53 -6.05
N ARG A 87 10.44 -22.24 -5.79
CA ARG A 87 11.43 -23.27 -5.48
C ARG A 87 11.19 -23.95 -4.13
N LEU A 88 10.71 -23.18 -3.16
CA LEU A 88 10.35 -23.66 -1.82
C LEU A 88 8.99 -24.36 -1.80
N ARG A 89 8.22 -24.30 -2.87
CA ARG A 89 6.80 -24.68 -2.90
C ARG A 89 6.01 -24.01 -1.76
N SER A 90 6.33 -22.73 -1.49
CA SER A 90 5.64 -21.92 -0.50
C SER A 90 4.65 -20.96 -1.18
N HIS A 91 3.67 -20.51 -0.42
CA HIS A 91 2.86 -19.35 -0.79
C HIS A 91 3.71 -18.08 -0.78
N TYR A 92 3.20 -17.01 -1.37
CA TYR A 92 3.88 -15.73 -1.48
C TYR A 92 2.96 -14.57 -1.10
N LEU A 93 3.55 -13.52 -0.52
CA LEU A 93 2.88 -12.25 -0.30
C LEU A 93 3.89 -11.11 -0.50
N ASP A 94 3.46 -10.01 -1.14
CA ASP A 94 4.20 -8.75 -1.17
C ASP A 94 3.31 -7.54 -0.85
N LEU A 95 3.94 -6.38 -0.72
CA LEU A 95 3.28 -5.15 -0.28
C LEU A 95 3.10 -4.13 -1.41
N SER A 96 3.76 -4.32 -2.56
CA SER A 96 3.72 -3.40 -3.70
C SER A 96 4.30 -4.04 -4.96
N SER A 97 3.95 -3.52 -6.12
CA SER A 97 4.47 -3.94 -7.42
C SER A 97 5.68 -3.11 -7.85
N HIS A 98 6.48 -3.64 -8.78
CA HIS A 98 7.59 -2.93 -9.41
C HIS A 98 7.29 -2.68 -10.89
N LEU A 99 6.71 -1.54 -11.21
CA LEU A 99 6.13 -1.22 -12.50
C LEU A 99 7.10 -0.53 -13.48
N THR A 100 8.40 -0.84 -13.40
CA THR A 100 9.43 -0.16 -14.24
C THR A 100 9.47 -0.65 -15.68
N ARG A 101 9.19 -1.95 -15.89
CA ARG A 101 9.23 -2.55 -17.24
C ARG A 101 7.93 -2.36 -18.00
N ASP A 102 6.82 -2.56 -17.30
CA ASP A 102 5.48 -2.35 -17.81
C ASP A 102 4.73 -1.53 -16.75
N PRO A 103 4.53 -0.24 -16.99
CA PRO A 103 3.87 0.64 -16.03
C PRO A 103 2.39 0.31 -15.83
N PHE A 104 1.82 -0.54 -16.67
CA PHE A 104 0.39 -0.84 -16.69
C PHE A 104 0.05 -2.27 -16.25
N ARG A 105 1.07 -3.08 -15.92
CA ARG A 105 0.85 -4.47 -15.52
C ARG A 105 1.78 -4.86 -14.38
N ALA A 106 1.21 -5.30 -13.27
CA ALA A 106 1.96 -5.86 -12.17
C ALA A 106 2.76 -7.08 -12.65
N GLU A 107 4.07 -7.07 -12.42
CA GLU A 107 5.02 -8.08 -12.92
C GLU A 107 4.74 -9.47 -12.35
N GLN A 108 4.12 -9.53 -11.18
CA GLN A 108 3.80 -10.77 -10.48
C GLN A 108 2.82 -11.66 -11.28
N PHE A 109 1.91 -11.08 -12.07
CA PHE A 109 0.94 -11.85 -12.87
C PHE A 109 1.60 -12.77 -13.90
N ARG A 110 2.85 -12.52 -14.28
CA ARG A 110 3.60 -13.41 -15.17
C ARG A 110 3.88 -14.78 -14.54
N TYR A 111 3.72 -14.90 -13.23
CA TYR A 111 3.99 -16.12 -12.47
C TYR A 111 2.72 -16.93 -12.18
N ALA A 112 1.52 -16.47 -12.57
CA ALA A 112 0.25 -17.11 -12.21
C ALA A 112 0.22 -18.61 -12.53
N LYS A 113 0.44 -18.99 -13.79
CA LYS A 113 0.49 -20.40 -14.21
C LYS A 113 1.51 -21.25 -13.43
N ARG A 114 2.63 -20.66 -13.00
CA ARG A 114 3.63 -21.38 -12.21
C ARG A 114 3.18 -21.63 -10.78
N PHE A 115 2.43 -20.70 -10.17
CA PHE A 115 1.83 -20.87 -8.87
C PHE A 115 0.69 -21.88 -8.92
N GLU A 116 -0.16 -21.85 -9.95
CA GLU A 116 -1.20 -22.85 -10.22
C GLU A 116 -0.61 -24.26 -10.30
N GLN A 117 0.41 -24.46 -11.14
CA GLN A 117 1.10 -25.76 -11.29
C GLN A 117 1.75 -26.29 -9.99
N LYS A 118 1.99 -25.44 -9.00
CA LYS A 118 2.53 -25.83 -7.70
C LYS A 118 1.48 -25.91 -6.61
N ASN A 119 0.20 -25.68 -6.93
CA ASN A 119 -0.90 -25.56 -5.97
C ASN A 119 -0.52 -24.57 -4.85
N ARG A 120 -0.14 -23.35 -5.24
CA ARG A 120 0.22 -22.28 -4.32
C ARG A 120 -0.41 -20.97 -4.74
N ALA A 121 -0.78 -20.16 -3.76
CA ALA A 121 -1.27 -18.80 -3.95
C ALA A 121 -0.13 -17.78 -3.77
N ALA A 122 -0.18 -16.74 -4.56
CA ALA A 122 0.58 -15.51 -4.35
C ALA A 122 -0.40 -14.35 -4.21
N VAL A 123 -0.39 -13.66 -3.07
CA VAL A 123 -1.17 -12.44 -2.84
C VAL A 123 -0.22 -11.27 -3.01
N ILE A 124 -0.53 -10.39 -3.95
CA ILE A 124 0.30 -9.23 -4.28
C ILE A 124 -0.33 -7.94 -3.78
N ASN A 125 0.49 -6.90 -3.60
CA ASN A 125 -0.02 -5.58 -3.20
C ASN A 125 -0.82 -5.59 -1.90
N ALA A 126 -0.42 -6.38 -0.91
CA ALA A 126 -1.16 -6.63 0.33
C ALA A 126 -0.84 -5.59 1.43
N GLY A 127 -0.75 -4.32 1.07
CA GLY A 127 -0.46 -3.21 1.97
C GLY A 127 -1.66 -2.31 2.27
N ALA A 128 -1.39 -1.07 2.71
CA ALA A 128 -2.42 -0.07 2.95
C ALA A 128 -2.84 0.63 1.65
N ALA A 129 -1.87 1.07 0.85
CA ALA A 129 -2.01 1.62 -0.49
C ALA A 129 -0.72 1.29 -1.27
N PRO A 130 -0.78 0.31 -2.17
CA PRO A 130 -1.89 -0.55 -2.55
C PRO A 130 -2.29 -1.59 -1.48
N GLY A 131 -3.49 -2.13 -1.61
CA GLY A 131 -4.04 -3.21 -0.78
C GLY A 131 -5.41 -2.87 -0.20
N LEU A 132 -5.46 -2.19 0.94
CA LEU A 132 -6.74 -1.76 1.53
C LEU A 132 -7.50 -0.83 0.58
N THR A 133 -6.83 0.07 -0.12
CA THR A 133 -7.42 0.94 -1.14
C THR A 133 -8.10 0.14 -2.25
N ASN A 134 -7.46 -0.91 -2.75
CA ASN A 134 -8.04 -1.82 -3.74
C ASN A 134 -9.31 -2.51 -3.22
N LEU A 135 -9.26 -3.02 -1.99
CA LEU A 135 -10.43 -3.68 -1.36
C LEU A 135 -11.61 -2.71 -1.19
N LEU A 136 -11.35 -1.46 -0.86
CA LEU A 136 -12.39 -0.44 -0.71
C LEU A 136 -12.98 -0.01 -2.06
N VAL A 137 -12.15 0.11 -3.11
CA VAL A 137 -12.65 0.34 -4.48
C VAL A 137 -13.53 -0.82 -4.91
N LYS A 138 -13.06 -2.07 -4.74
CA LYS A 138 -13.84 -3.26 -5.12
C LYS A 138 -15.15 -3.35 -4.36
N ARG A 139 -15.13 -3.12 -3.03
CA ARG A 139 -16.35 -3.09 -2.22
C ARG A 139 -17.35 -2.04 -2.71
N ALA A 140 -16.87 -0.85 -3.09
CA ALA A 140 -17.74 0.19 -3.61
C ALA A 140 -18.27 -0.17 -5.00
N ALA A 141 -17.41 -0.76 -5.85
CA ALA A 141 -17.79 -1.24 -7.17
C ALA A 141 -18.85 -2.34 -7.10
N ASP A 142 -18.76 -3.25 -6.11
CA ASP A 142 -19.74 -4.33 -5.89
C ASP A 142 -21.15 -3.83 -5.51
N LEU A 143 -21.30 -2.54 -5.20
CA LEU A 143 -22.59 -1.89 -4.97
C LEU A 143 -23.14 -1.18 -6.21
N CYS A 144 -22.45 -1.24 -7.34
CA CYS A 144 -22.85 -0.63 -8.61
C CYS A 144 -23.08 -1.75 -9.64
N ASP A 145 -24.11 -1.60 -10.47
CA ASP A 145 -24.29 -2.44 -11.66
C ASP A 145 -23.33 -2.04 -12.77
N GLU A 146 -22.99 -0.75 -12.83
CA GLU A 146 -21.97 -0.22 -13.73
C GLU A 146 -21.08 0.79 -12.98
N VAL A 147 -19.77 0.63 -13.11
CA VAL A 147 -18.79 1.57 -12.54
C VAL A 147 -18.34 2.55 -13.63
N ILE A 148 -18.64 3.83 -13.43
CA ILE A 148 -18.22 4.89 -14.34
C ILE A 148 -16.79 5.28 -14.02
N SER A 149 -16.49 5.59 -12.74
CA SER A 149 -15.15 6.04 -12.35
C SER A 149 -14.81 5.68 -10.92
N ALA A 150 -13.51 5.50 -10.67
CA ALA A 150 -12.96 5.39 -9.33
C ALA A 150 -11.82 6.40 -9.12
N GLN A 151 -11.77 6.99 -7.94
CA GLN A 151 -10.77 7.95 -7.53
C GLN A 151 -10.16 7.53 -6.20
N ILE A 152 -8.84 7.45 -6.15
CA ILE A 152 -8.08 7.19 -4.92
C ILE A 152 -7.39 8.50 -4.54
N ARG A 153 -7.59 8.93 -3.30
CA ARG A 153 -6.98 10.14 -2.74
C ARG A 153 -6.19 9.74 -1.50
N LEU A 154 -4.91 10.03 -1.50
CA LEU A 154 -4.01 9.75 -0.39
C LEU A 154 -3.51 11.04 0.22
N TYR A 155 -3.31 11.03 1.53
CA TYR A 155 -2.71 12.13 2.26
C TYR A 155 -1.57 11.61 3.12
N GLU A 156 -0.38 12.18 2.95
CA GLU A 156 0.80 11.85 3.70
C GLU A 156 1.52 13.12 4.15
N SER A 157 1.59 13.35 5.45
CA SER A 157 2.18 14.55 6.01
C SER A 157 2.96 14.27 7.27
N SER A 158 4.12 14.91 7.39
CA SER A 158 4.94 14.94 8.59
C SER A 158 4.99 16.37 9.11
N GLU A 159 4.56 16.59 10.36
CA GLU A 159 4.69 17.88 11.06
C GLU A 159 6.16 18.03 11.48
N SER A 160 6.97 18.50 10.56
CA SER A 160 8.42 18.63 10.72
C SER A 160 8.95 19.70 9.77
N ASP A 161 9.93 20.49 10.24
CA ASP A 161 10.65 21.46 9.41
C ASP A 161 11.61 20.76 8.44
N ASP A 162 12.10 19.59 8.80
CA ASP A 162 12.96 18.77 7.96
C ASP A 162 12.16 17.80 7.08
N PRO A 163 12.69 17.43 5.89
CA PRO A 163 12.09 16.43 5.03
C PRO A 163 12.21 15.04 5.66
N ILE A 164 11.13 14.53 6.22
CA ILE A 164 11.08 13.19 6.82
C ILE A 164 10.20 12.29 5.94
N SER A 165 10.76 11.20 5.41
CA SER A 165 9.98 10.18 4.73
C SER A 165 9.34 9.23 5.72
N GLN A 166 8.04 8.93 5.54
CA GLN A 166 7.31 8.00 6.42
C GLN A 166 7.60 6.53 6.13
N TRP A 167 8.29 6.23 5.03
CA TRP A 167 8.64 4.88 4.60
C TRP A 167 10.02 4.84 3.92
N SER A 168 10.25 3.94 2.94
CA SER A 168 11.56 3.88 2.27
C SER A 168 11.82 5.14 1.45
N PRO A 169 12.85 5.93 1.78
CA PRO A 169 13.21 7.12 0.99
C PRO A 169 13.51 6.79 -0.47
N GLU A 170 14.04 5.59 -0.75
CA GLU A 170 14.33 5.15 -2.13
C GLU A 170 13.03 4.95 -2.92
N VAL A 171 12.02 4.31 -2.33
CA VAL A 171 10.74 4.06 -3.01
C VAL A 171 9.94 5.35 -3.17
N SER A 172 9.89 6.18 -2.14
CA SER A 172 9.27 7.50 -2.19
C SER A 172 9.88 8.38 -3.29
N PHE A 173 11.20 8.28 -3.48
CA PHE A 173 11.90 8.97 -4.56
C PHE A 173 11.57 8.39 -5.94
N ASP A 174 11.57 7.06 -6.08
CA ASP A 174 11.25 6.38 -7.34
C ASP A 174 9.83 6.70 -7.81
N GLU A 175 8.87 6.80 -6.90
CA GLU A 175 7.51 7.27 -7.20
C GLU A 175 7.48 8.74 -7.65
N ALA A 176 8.21 9.60 -6.93
CA ALA A 176 8.27 11.03 -7.24
C ALA A 176 8.90 11.33 -8.61
N VAL A 177 9.79 10.46 -9.11
CA VAL A 177 10.42 10.60 -10.44
C VAL A 177 9.72 9.79 -11.53
N SER A 178 8.73 8.98 -11.20
CA SER A 178 7.92 8.21 -12.13
C SER A 178 6.74 9.03 -12.66
N ASN A 179 6.39 8.83 -13.93
CA ASN A 179 5.16 9.39 -14.46
C ASN A 179 3.94 8.66 -13.88
N PRO A 180 2.93 9.40 -13.38
CA PRO A 180 1.71 8.79 -12.88
C PRO A 180 0.99 7.96 -13.94
N ARG A 181 0.48 6.82 -13.52
CA ARG A 181 -0.42 5.98 -14.30
C ARG A 181 -1.83 6.47 -14.08
N ILE A 182 -2.62 6.49 -15.12
CA ILE A 182 -4.05 6.75 -15.09
C ILE A 182 -4.75 5.78 -16.04
N TYR A 183 -6.02 5.51 -15.78
CA TYR A 183 -6.89 4.78 -16.68
C TYR A 183 -8.02 5.71 -17.07
N ARG A 184 -8.13 6.06 -18.35
CA ARG A 184 -9.14 7.00 -18.85
C ARG A 184 -9.74 6.51 -20.15
N GLN A 185 -11.06 6.59 -20.23
CA GLN A 185 -11.84 6.13 -21.37
C GLN A 185 -11.49 4.68 -21.75
N GLY A 186 -11.37 3.81 -20.75
CA GLY A 186 -11.06 2.41 -20.97
C GLY A 186 -9.59 2.12 -21.38
N LYS A 187 -8.67 3.09 -21.26
CA LYS A 187 -7.26 2.93 -21.70
C LYS A 187 -6.27 3.40 -20.65
N PHE A 188 -5.21 2.63 -20.50
CA PHE A 188 -4.06 3.03 -19.69
C PHE A 188 -3.27 4.15 -20.37
N LYS A 189 -2.88 5.16 -19.60
CA LYS A 189 -2.08 6.31 -20.05
C LYS A 189 -1.07 6.71 -18.98
N LEU A 190 0.03 7.33 -19.38
CA LEU A 190 0.93 8.05 -18.48
C LEU A 190 0.59 9.52 -18.49
N ALA A 191 0.52 10.12 -17.31
CA ALA A 191 0.29 11.54 -17.11
C ALA A 191 1.58 12.27 -16.72
N LYS A 192 1.56 13.60 -16.74
CA LYS A 192 2.69 14.40 -16.24
C LYS A 192 2.77 14.33 -14.72
N ARG A 193 3.97 14.26 -14.19
CA ARG A 193 4.23 14.27 -12.75
C ARG A 193 3.67 15.52 -12.09
N PHE A 194 3.04 15.34 -10.93
CA PHE A 194 2.46 16.41 -10.13
C PHE A 194 1.43 17.28 -10.89
N SER A 195 0.83 16.76 -11.96
CA SER A 195 -0.24 17.42 -12.69
C SER A 195 -1.60 17.25 -12.02
N GLU A 196 -2.61 17.90 -12.58
CA GLU A 196 -4.01 17.82 -12.18
C GLU A 196 -4.22 18.14 -10.69
N LEU A 197 -3.71 19.31 -10.29
CA LEU A 197 -3.89 19.84 -8.94
C LEU A 197 -5.37 19.99 -8.61
N GLU A 198 -5.77 19.40 -7.49
CA GLU A 198 -7.13 19.41 -6.97
C GLU A 198 -7.12 19.79 -5.49
N LYS A 199 -8.13 20.50 -5.00
CA LYS A 199 -8.40 20.68 -3.59
C LYS A 199 -9.39 19.61 -3.15
N PHE A 200 -8.95 18.69 -2.31
CA PHE A 200 -9.77 17.58 -1.83
C PHE A 200 -9.96 17.68 -0.32
N ARG A 201 -11.16 17.37 0.17
CA ARG A 201 -11.48 17.34 1.59
C ARG A 201 -11.42 15.90 2.10
N PHE A 202 -10.42 15.60 2.91
CA PHE A 202 -10.31 14.37 3.69
C PHE A 202 -11.13 14.46 4.97
N MET A 203 -11.29 13.33 5.63
CA MET A 203 -11.89 13.26 6.97
C MET A 203 -11.04 14.01 7.99
N ASP A 204 -11.70 14.66 8.96
CA ASP A 204 -11.01 15.31 10.06
C ASP A 204 -10.20 14.29 10.89
N PRO A 205 -9.00 14.66 11.36
CA PRO A 205 -8.43 16.00 11.47
C PRO A 205 -7.53 16.41 10.29
N VAL A 206 -7.59 15.75 9.13
CA VAL A 206 -6.80 16.13 7.95
C VAL A 206 -7.41 17.35 7.25
N GLY A 207 -8.73 17.33 7.03
CA GLY A 207 -9.45 18.43 6.39
C GLY A 207 -9.11 18.61 4.91
N ALA A 208 -9.09 19.84 4.44
CA ALA A 208 -8.83 20.18 3.03
C ALA A 208 -7.33 20.16 2.72
N ALA A 209 -6.94 19.43 1.68
CA ALA A 209 -5.56 19.38 1.21
C ALA A 209 -5.50 19.46 -0.32
N ARG A 210 -4.37 19.94 -0.84
CA ARG A 210 -4.08 19.89 -2.28
C ARG A 210 -3.52 18.54 -2.61
N VAL A 211 -4.06 17.90 -3.66
CA VAL A 211 -3.60 16.60 -4.16
C VAL A 211 -3.22 16.72 -5.65
N VAL A 212 -2.28 15.91 -6.08
CA VAL A 212 -1.78 15.83 -7.46
C VAL A 212 -1.67 14.40 -7.91
N LEU A 213 -1.68 14.13 -9.21
CA LEU A 213 -1.48 12.79 -9.74
C LEU A 213 -0.16 12.20 -9.26
N ALA A 214 -0.22 10.94 -8.84
CA ALA A 214 0.91 10.17 -8.34
C ALA A 214 0.97 8.77 -8.98
N ALA A 215 2.18 8.20 -9.02
CA ALA A 215 2.40 6.87 -9.56
C ALA A 215 2.00 5.83 -8.49
N GLN A 216 0.76 5.34 -8.58
CA GLN A 216 0.22 4.36 -7.66
C GLN A 216 -0.03 3.01 -8.35
N ASP A 217 0.14 1.91 -7.60
CA ASP A 217 0.12 0.55 -8.15
C ASP A 217 -1.29 0.03 -8.40
N GLU A 218 -2.28 0.57 -7.72
CA GLU A 218 -3.70 0.24 -7.88
C GLU A 218 -4.17 0.39 -9.33
N ILE A 219 -3.62 1.37 -10.04
CA ILE A 219 -3.98 1.63 -11.44
C ILE A 219 -3.61 0.44 -12.34
N ALA A 220 -2.55 -0.31 -12.01
CA ALA A 220 -2.10 -1.44 -12.81
C ALA A 220 -2.92 -2.72 -12.59
N THR A 221 -3.76 -2.78 -11.54
CA THR A 221 -4.50 -3.99 -11.17
C THR A 221 -6.02 -3.81 -11.25
N LEU A 222 -6.58 -2.76 -10.65
CA LEU A 222 -8.04 -2.55 -10.54
C LEU A 222 -8.80 -2.69 -11.86
N PRO A 223 -8.39 -2.05 -12.99
CA PRO A 223 -9.14 -2.14 -14.25
C PRO A 223 -9.12 -3.52 -14.90
N ARG A 224 -8.34 -4.46 -14.36
CA ARG A 224 -8.31 -5.85 -14.84
C ARG A 224 -9.41 -6.71 -14.24
N PHE A 225 -9.93 -6.30 -13.08
CA PHE A 225 -10.91 -7.05 -12.30
C PHE A 225 -12.22 -6.28 -12.09
N ILE A 226 -12.24 -5.00 -12.44
CA ILE A 226 -13.42 -4.15 -12.34
C ILE A 226 -13.55 -3.39 -13.66
N ALA A 227 -14.62 -3.67 -14.40
CA ALA A 227 -14.94 -2.89 -15.59
C ALA A 227 -15.27 -1.47 -15.17
N MET A 228 -14.54 -0.48 -15.70
CA MET A 228 -14.74 0.94 -15.41
C MET A 228 -14.22 1.79 -16.57
N ARG A 229 -14.69 3.02 -16.66
CA ARG A 229 -14.25 3.96 -17.69
C ARG A 229 -13.00 4.72 -17.26
N ASP A 230 -12.96 5.18 -16.01
CA ASP A 230 -11.89 6.05 -15.53
C ASP A 230 -11.40 5.62 -14.13
N LEU A 231 -10.05 5.65 -13.93
CA LEU A 231 -9.42 5.48 -12.64
C LEU A 231 -8.18 6.36 -12.52
N GLU A 232 -8.09 7.07 -11.41
CA GLU A 232 -6.92 7.87 -11.08
C GLU A 232 -6.57 7.83 -9.59
N ALA A 233 -5.31 8.06 -9.29
CA ALA A 233 -4.82 8.21 -7.93
C ALA A 233 -4.07 9.53 -7.78
N LYS A 234 -4.41 10.28 -6.72
CA LYS A 234 -3.74 11.53 -6.35
C LYS A 234 -3.28 11.46 -4.91
N ILE A 235 -2.15 12.12 -4.62
CA ILE A 235 -1.59 12.21 -3.28
C ILE A 235 -1.35 13.67 -2.92
N GLY A 236 -1.56 14.00 -1.64
CA GLY A 236 -1.30 15.31 -1.06
C GLY A 236 -0.56 15.22 0.27
N GLY A 237 -0.24 16.39 0.81
CA GLY A 237 0.49 16.55 2.05
C GLY A 237 1.83 17.26 1.85
N ASN A 238 2.48 17.62 2.95
CA ASN A 238 3.67 18.49 2.89
C ASN A 238 4.88 17.83 2.22
N GLU A 239 5.00 16.51 2.24
CA GLU A 239 6.06 15.79 1.53
C GLU A 239 5.89 15.94 0.02
N ILE A 240 4.68 15.79 -0.48
CA ILE A 240 4.35 15.95 -1.90
C ILE A 240 4.52 17.41 -2.35
N ASP A 241 4.11 18.36 -1.55
CA ASP A 241 4.31 19.78 -1.84
C ASP A 241 5.81 20.12 -1.94
N ARG A 242 6.66 19.47 -1.14
CA ARG A 242 8.12 19.60 -1.19
C ARG A 242 8.70 18.95 -2.44
N LEU A 243 8.32 17.72 -2.76
CA LEU A 243 8.76 17.01 -3.96
C LEU A 243 8.37 17.77 -5.23
N ARG A 244 7.16 18.34 -5.24
CA ARG A 244 6.67 19.19 -6.33
C ARG A 244 7.51 20.46 -6.49
N ARG A 245 7.88 21.13 -5.40
CA ARG A 245 8.80 22.28 -5.43
C ARG A 245 10.16 21.89 -5.99
N TRP A 246 10.72 20.77 -5.55
CA TRP A 246 12.01 20.27 -6.06
C TRP A 246 11.94 19.89 -7.53
N HIS A 247 10.82 19.32 -7.98
CA HIS A 247 10.60 19.04 -9.41
C HIS A 247 10.61 20.31 -10.23
N LYS A 248 9.86 21.34 -9.83
CA LYS A 248 9.84 22.66 -10.51
C LYS A 248 11.23 23.31 -10.55
N GLN A 249 12.05 23.08 -9.54
CA GLN A 249 13.42 23.59 -9.46
C GLN A 249 14.46 22.73 -10.20
N GLY A 250 14.04 21.67 -10.92
CA GLY A 250 14.97 20.75 -11.58
C GLY A 250 15.82 19.88 -10.64
N LYS A 251 15.51 19.89 -9.32
CA LYS A 251 16.30 19.19 -8.29
C LYS A 251 15.97 17.71 -8.16
N LEU A 252 14.89 17.21 -8.79
CA LEU A 252 14.55 15.79 -8.86
C LEU A 252 15.18 15.19 -10.12
N SER A 253 16.48 14.92 -10.07
CA SER A 253 17.18 14.19 -11.13
C SER A 253 17.25 12.68 -10.79
N LYS A 254 17.37 11.83 -11.82
CA LYS A 254 17.53 10.37 -11.66
C LYS A 254 18.84 9.93 -10.98
N SER A 255 19.72 10.87 -10.62
CA SER A 255 20.96 10.57 -9.91
C SER A 255 20.65 10.20 -8.45
N ARG A 256 20.61 8.91 -8.16
CA ARG A 256 20.32 8.27 -6.87
C ARG A 256 21.14 8.79 -5.66
N GLY A 257 22.20 9.56 -5.89
CA GLY A 257 23.06 10.08 -4.83
C GLY A 257 22.49 11.22 -4.00
N MET A 258 21.53 12.00 -4.53
CA MET A 258 21.00 13.18 -3.83
C MET A 258 19.82 12.86 -2.89
N ALA A 259 19.03 11.80 -3.13
CA ALA A 259 17.92 11.43 -2.28
C ALA A 259 18.37 10.96 -0.87
N ARG A 260 19.46 10.19 -0.80
CA ARG A 260 19.98 9.66 0.47
C ARG A 260 20.54 10.73 1.42
N ARG A 261 21.05 11.86 0.91
CA ARG A 261 21.68 12.90 1.72
C ARG A 261 20.71 13.93 2.31
N ARG A 262 19.43 13.93 1.91
CA ARG A 262 18.46 14.99 2.24
C ARG A 262 17.32 14.59 3.17
N PHE A 263 17.19 13.31 3.51
CA PHE A 263 16.16 12.86 4.43
C PHE A 263 16.79 12.40 5.74
N PRO A 264 16.41 12.99 6.89
CA PRO A 264 16.75 12.43 8.19
C PRO A 264 16.28 10.98 8.24
N GLU A 265 17.17 10.10 8.70
CA GLU A 265 16.86 8.69 8.75
C GLU A 265 15.76 8.38 9.77
N THR A 266 14.59 7.99 9.30
CA THR A 266 13.61 7.25 10.10
C THR A 266 13.96 5.76 10.17
N SER A 267 15.24 5.45 10.07
CA SER A 267 15.81 4.11 9.86
C SER A 267 15.73 3.19 11.07
N SER A 268 15.21 3.66 12.20
CA SER A 268 15.03 2.86 13.41
C SER A 268 14.07 3.53 14.40
N PRO A 269 13.46 2.77 15.33
CA PRO A 269 12.65 3.34 16.41
C PRO A 269 13.42 4.37 17.25
N ARG A 270 14.73 4.18 17.44
CA ARG A 270 15.58 5.13 18.16
C ARG A 270 15.79 6.44 17.37
N ALA A 271 15.93 6.35 16.05
CA ALA A 271 16.05 7.53 15.19
C ALA A 271 14.76 8.36 15.24
N ILE A 272 13.60 7.73 15.10
CA ILE A 272 12.29 8.38 15.25
C ILE A 272 12.15 9.01 16.64
N ALA A 273 12.48 8.27 17.70
CA ALA A 273 12.42 8.77 19.06
C ALA A 273 13.39 9.98 19.29
N LYS A 274 14.54 9.98 18.63
CA LYS A 274 15.50 11.09 18.65
C LYS A 274 14.91 12.33 17.97
N LEU A 275 14.39 12.20 16.76
CA LEU A 275 13.76 13.30 16.02
C LEU A 275 12.62 13.94 16.82
N ILE A 276 11.82 13.12 17.50
CA ILE A 276 10.74 13.60 18.36
C ILE A 276 11.26 14.35 19.58
N ARG A 277 12.27 13.81 20.27
CA ARG A 277 12.88 14.49 21.45
C ARG A 277 13.56 15.80 21.08
N GLN A 278 14.09 15.91 19.89
CA GLN A 278 14.69 17.13 19.36
C GLN A 278 13.66 18.14 18.84
N GLY A 279 12.36 17.82 18.89
CA GLY A 279 11.31 18.69 18.35
C GLY A 279 11.24 18.75 16.82
N ILE A 280 12.13 18.01 16.12
CA ILE A 280 12.21 18.01 14.65
C ILE A 280 10.97 17.33 14.06
N LEU A 281 10.51 16.21 14.61
CA LEU A 281 9.31 15.51 14.22
C LEU A 281 8.25 15.60 15.32
N GLN A 282 7.25 16.41 15.12
CA GLN A 282 6.17 16.59 16.11
C GLN A 282 5.08 15.56 15.94
N ASN A 283 4.59 15.38 14.72
CA ASN A 283 3.56 14.41 14.38
C ASN A 283 3.70 13.98 12.92
N ALA A 284 2.96 12.93 12.54
CA ALA A 284 2.80 12.52 11.15
C ALA A 284 1.41 11.89 10.98
N ARG A 285 0.85 12.02 9.77
CA ARG A 285 -0.50 11.53 9.45
C ARG A 285 -0.48 10.81 8.11
N PHE A 286 -1.33 9.80 8.03
CA PHE A 286 -1.65 9.09 6.80
C PHE A 286 -3.17 8.91 6.73
N ALA A 287 -3.76 9.18 5.58
CA ALA A 287 -5.18 8.97 5.32
C ALA A 287 -5.41 8.59 3.86
N ALA A 288 -6.53 7.93 3.62
CA ALA A 288 -6.99 7.61 2.27
C ALA A 288 -8.48 7.94 2.13
N ALA A 289 -8.89 8.31 0.93
CA ALA A 289 -10.28 8.41 0.55
C ALA A 289 -10.47 7.80 -0.84
N ILE A 290 -11.50 6.98 -0.97
CA ILE A 290 -11.90 6.34 -2.20
C ILE A 290 -13.27 6.89 -2.59
N VAL A 291 -13.44 7.32 -3.84
CA VAL A 291 -14.72 7.75 -4.40
C VAL A 291 -15.00 6.96 -5.64
N VAL A 292 -16.06 6.17 -5.64
CA VAL A 292 -16.55 5.43 -6.80
C VAL A 292 -17.86 6.06 -7.25
N ARG A 293 -17.97 6.32 -8.54
CA ARG A 293 -19.20 6.74 -9.19
C ARG A 293 -19.67 5.65 -10.11
N GLY A 294 -20.94 5.33 -10.02
CA GLY A 294 -21.53 4.26 -10.80
C GLY A 294 -23.03 4.45 -10.97
N ILE A 295 -23.63 3.45 -11.57
CA ILE A 295 -25.07 3.34 -11.78
C ILE A 295 -25.57 2.13 -11.03
N GLN A 296 -26.70 2.27 -10.33
CA GLN A 296 -27.52 1.19 -9.85
C GLN A 296 -28.78 1.11 -10.70
N ARG A 297 -29.02 -0.04 -11.32
CA ARG A 297 -30.20 -0.26 -12.14
C ARG A 297 -31.41 -0.48 -11.25
N GLY A 298 -32.40 0.36 -11.43
CA GLY A 298 -33.68 0.27 -10.74
C GLY A 298 -34.75 -0.37 -11.59
N SER A 299 -35.86 -0.81 -10.97
CA SER A 299 -37.04 -1.33 -11.70
C SER A 299 -37.82 -0.26 -12.48
N LYS A 300 -37.63 1.01 -12.10
CA LYS A 300 -38.28 2.18 -12.77
C LYS A 300 -37.28 3.08 -13.46
N GLU A 301 -36.15 3.36 -12.81
CA GLU A 301 -35.11 4.27 -13.29
C GLU A 301 -33.73 3.81 -12.83
N ASP A 302 -32.72 4.08 -13.66
CA ASP A 302 -31.32 3.94 -13.28
C ASP A 302 -30.90 5.09 -12.38
N VAL A 303 -30.18 4.80 -11.32
CA VAL A 303 -29.78 5.80 -10.31
C VAL A 303 -28.28 5.98 -10.30
N HIS A 304 -27.83 7.23 -10.46
CA HIS A 304 -26.44 7.56 -10.26
C HIS A 304 -26.07 7.53 -8.77
N VAL A 305 -25.04 6.79 -8.43
CA VAL A 305 -24.57 6.65 -7.06
C VAL A 305 -23.13 7.12 -6.91
N VAL A 306 -22.84 7.78 -5.80
CA VAL A 306 -21.50 8.14 -5.38
C VAL A 306 -21.22 7.44 -4.05
N ILE A 307 -20.24 6.53 -4.07
CA ILE A 307 -19.86 5.74 -2.90
C ILE A 307 -18.50 6.23 -2.45
N ARG A 308 -18.44 6.75 -1.21
CA ARG A 308 -17.22 7.26 -0.62
C ARG A 308 -16.81 6.42 0.58
N SER A 309 -15.54 6.04 0.63
CA SER A 309 -14.90 5.40 1.77
C SER A 309 -13.72 6.22 2.23
N ASP A 310 -13.74 6.68 3.47
CA ASP A 310 -12.64 7.41 4.09
C ASP A 310 -11.94 6.51 5.10
N VAL A 311 -10.60 6.54 5.11
CA VAL A 311 -9.75 5.83 6.07
C VAL A 311 -8.82 6.82 6.75
N LEU A 312 -8.89 6.86 8.07
CA LEU A 312 -7.93 7.59 8.89
C LEU A 312 -7.10 6.58 9.68
N PHE A 313 -5.81 6.57 9.42
CA PHE A 313 -4.85 5.75 10.16
C PHE A 313 -4.40 6.47 11.44
N PRO A 314 -3.97 5.73 12.48
CA PRO A 314 -3.43 6.34 13.68
C PRO A 314 -2.27 7.28 13.38
N SER A 315 -2.31 8.48 13.94
CA SER A 315 -1.22 9.44 13.82
C SER A 315 0.02 8.95 14.57
N LEU A 316 1.19 9.50 14.26
CA LEU A 316 2.42 9.21 14.98
C LEU A 316 2.26 9.42 16.49
N TYR A 317 1.55 10.47 16.90
CA TYR A 317 1.22 10.71 18.31
C TYR A 317 0.44 9.54 18.93
N THR A 318 -0.61 9.06 18.25
CA THR A 318 -1.42 7.92 18.71
C THR A 318 -0.60 6.63 18.77
N ILE A 319 0.25 6.38 17.76
CA ILE A 319 1.13 5.20 17.68
C ILE A 319 2.12 5.20 18.86
N ARG A 320 2.70 6.35 19.18
CA ARG A 320 3.61 6.53 20.33
C ARG A 320 2.94 6.20 21.68
N ARG A 321 1.70 6.63 21.88
CA ARG A 321 0.95 6.30 23.10
C ARG A 321 0.73 4.80 23.28
N ARG A 322 0.83 4.02 22.20
CA ARG A 322 0.82 2.54 22.24
C ARG A 322 2.22 1.94 22.49
N GLY A 323 3.23 2.75 22.78
CA GLY A 323 4.61 2.31 23.00
C GLY A 323 5.36 1.92 21.72
N LEU A 324 4.83 2.27 20.55
CA LEU A 324 5.44 1.95 19.25
C LEU A 324 6.15 3.18 18.68
N PHE A 325 7.31 2.95 18.09
CA PHE A 325 8.10 3.97 17.40
C PHE A 325 8.22 3.60 15.91
N THR A 326 7.15 3.84 15.18
CA THR A 326 7.05 3.63 13.74
C THR A 326 6.23 4.74 13.10
N THR A 327 6.31 4.89 11.79
CA THR A 327 5.54 5.90 11.05
C THR A 327 4.10 5.44 10.80
N PRO A 328 3.14 6.35 10.57
CA PRO A 328 1.77 5.99 10.21
C PRO A 328 1.66 5.07 8.99
N VAL A 329 2.46 5.31 7.94
CA VAL A 329 2.45 4.47 6.74
C VAL A 329 2.95 3.05 7.04
N ALA A 330 4.07 2.90 7.74
CA ALA A 330 4.59 1.59 8.11
C ALA A 330 3.64 0.85 9.06
N PHE A 331 3.01 1.57 10.01
CA PHE A 331 1.99 1.03 10.91
C PHE A 331 0.79 0.50 10.12
N ALA A 332 0.21 1.33 9.25
CA ALA A 332 -0.94 0.97 8.43
C ALA A 332 -0.65 -0.25 7.56
N THR A 333 0.46 -0.23 6.83
CA THR A 333 0.86 -1.31 5.92
C THR A 333 1.06 -2.63 6.66
N ALA A 334 1.75 -2.63 7.81
CA ALA A 334 1.97 -3.86 8.58
C ALA A 334 0.66 -4.45 9.15
N HIS A 335 -0.24 -3.60 9.66
CA HIS A 335 -1.52 -4.06 10.20
C HIS A 335 -2.45 -4.61 9.12
N VAL A 336 -2.51 -3.95 7.96
CA VAL A 336 -3.30 -4.43 6.82
C VAL A 336 -2.70 -5.74 6.28
N ALA A 337 -1.39 -5.82 6.08
CA ALA A 337 -0.72 -7.04 5.64
C ALA A 337 -0.96 -8.21 6.60
N ALA A 338 -0.99 -7.96 7.91
CA ALA A 338 -1.32 -9.00 8.89
C ALA A 338 -2.74 -9.55 8.71
N GLN A 339 -3.71 -8.73 8.27
CA GLN A 339 -5.07 -9.22 7.94
C GLN A 339 -5.09 -10.05 6.66
N PHE A 340 -4.30 -9.69 5.65
CA PHE A 340 -4.12 -10.53 4.46
C PHE A 340 -3.49 -11.89 4.82
N VAL A 341 -2.53 -11.93 5.75
CA VAL A 341 -1.93 -13.19 6.22
C VAL A 341 -2.92 -14.02 7.04
N LYS A 342 -3.72 -13.41 7.91
CA LYS A 342 -4.75 -14.09 8.70
C LYS A 342 -5.78 -14.79 7.80
N ASN A 343 -6.22 -14.10 6.76
CA ASN A 343 -7.24 -14.56 5.82
C ASN A 343 -6.61 -14.99 4.48
N PHE A 344 -5.42 -15.57 4.53
CA PHE A 344 -4.68 -15.96 3.32
C PHE A 344 -5.41 -17.09 2.57
N PRO A 345 -5.59 -17.00 1.23
CA PRO A 345 -6.29 -17.99 0.42
C PRO A 345 -5.44 -19.25 0.20
N LYS A 346 -5.30 -20.07 1.23
CA LYS A 346 -4.42 -21.26 1.22
C LYS A 346 -4.87 -22.35 0.27
N GLU A 347 -6.18 -22.46 0.06
CA GLU A 347 -6.80 -23.48 -0.80
C GLU A 347 -6.78 -23.04 -2.27
N GLU A 348 -6.48 -21.77 -2.54
CA GLU A 348 -6.41 -21.22 -3.88
C GLU A 348 -5.01 -21.38 -4.49
N SER A 349 -4.94 -21.31 -5.81
CA SER A 349 -3.69 -21.35 -6.55
C SER A 349 -3.64 -20.30 -7.66
N GLY A 350 -2.50 -19.65 -7.84
CA GLY A 350 -2.33 -18.57 -8.80
C GLY A 350 -1.79 -17.29 -8.18
N VAL A 351 -2.01 -16.16 -8.84
CA VAL A 351 -1.61 -14.83 -8.37
C VAL A 351 -2.86 -13.96 -8.22
N PHE A 352 -3.07 -13.43 -7.03
CA PHE A 352 -4.24 -12.66 -6.64
C PHE A 352 -3.84 -11.23 -6.26
N ALA A 353 -4.43 -10.25 -6.93
CA ALA A 353 -4.49 -8.87 -6.43
C ALA A 353 -5.59 -8.79 -5.34
N PRO A 354 -5.55 -7.79 -4.45
CA PRO A 354 -6.54 -7.67 -3.36
C PRO A 354 -7.99 -7.71 -3.86
N GLU A 355 -8.28 -7.01 -4.94
CA GLU A 355 -9.61 -6.93 -5.55
C GLU A 355 -10.06 -8.22 -6.25
N SER A 356 -9.12 -9.11 -6.58
CA SER A 356 -9.43 -10.40 -7.21
C SER A 356 -9.63 -11.55 -6.21
N LEU A 357 -9.41 -11.30 -4.92
CA LEU A 357 -9.68 -12.28 -3.88
C LEU A 357 -11.18 -12.62 -3.79
N PRO A 358 -11.55 -13.84 -3.36
CA PRO A 358 -12.93 -14.20 -3.05
C PRO A 358 -13.60 -13.18 -2.12
N GLU A 359 -14.87 -12.92 -2.32
CA GLU A 359 -15.60 -11.88 -1.58
C GLU A 359 -15.56 -12.08 -0.07
N GLU A 360 -15.71 -13.31 0.38
CA GLU A 360 -15.65 -13.64 1.80
C GLU A 360 -14.31 -13.24 2.42
N ILE A 361 -13.19 -13.57 1.75
CA ILE A 361 -11.83 -13.19 2.19
C ILE A 361 -11.69 -11.66 2.23
N ARG A 362 -12.18 -10.95 1.20
CA ARG A 362 -12.15 -9.48 1.16
C ARG A 362 -12.92 -8.87 2.32
N ARG A 363 -14.11 -9.42 2.62
CA ARG A 363 -14.97 -8.97 3.72
C ARG A 363 -14.31 -9.19 5.08
N GLU A 364 -13.70 -10.34 5.30
CA GLU A 364 -12.99 -10.64 6.55
C GLU A 364 -11.75 -9.76 6.75
N ILE A 365 -10.96 -9.49 5.69
CA ILE A 365 -9.84 -8.57 5.76
C ILE A 365 -10.33 -7.17 6.18
N LEU A 366 -11.38 -6.66 5.54
CA LEU A 366 -11.95 -5.34 5.87
C LEU A 366 -12.50 -5.28 7.30
N ALA A 367 -13.13 -6.33 7.79
CA ALA A 367 -13.60 -6.43 9.17
C ALA A 367 -12.41 -6.45 10.15
N GLY A 368 -11.38 -7.23 9.84
CA GLY A 368 -10.16 -7.31 10.64
C GLY A 368 -9.39 -5.98 10.71
N VAL A 369 -9.35 -5.23 9.62
CA VAL A 369 -8.74 -3.90 9.59
C VAL A 369 -9.45 -2.94 10.56
N ARG A 370 -10.78 -2.94 10.59
CA ARG A 370 -11.58 -2.12 11.53
C ARG A 370 -11.29 -2.49 12.98
N SER A 371 -11.18 -3.78 13.29
CA SER A 371 -10.92 -4.26 14.65
C SER A 371 -9.54 -3.83 15.20
N GLN A 372 -8.59 -3.49 14.34
CA GLN A 372 -7.27 -2.95 14.72
C GLN A 372 -7.28 -1.46 15.06
N GLY A 373 -8.46 -0.85 15.14
CA GLY A 373 -8.63 0.57 15.49
C GLY A 373 -8.30 1.52 14.32
N LEU A 374 -8.38 1.03 13.09
CA LEU A 374 -8.35 1.87 11.89
C LEU A 374 -9.76 2.41 11.66
N LYS A 375 -9.89 3.74 11.66
CA LYS A 375 -11.19 4.39 11.46
C LYS A 375 -11.52 4.35 9.96
N VAL A 376 -12.51 3.52 9.60
CA VAL A 376 -13.03 3.42 8.23
C VAL A 376 -14.49 3.87 8.24
N LEU A 377 -14.79 4.94 7.53
CA LEU A 377 -16.14 5.43 7.28
C LEU A 377 -16.53 5.10 5.84
N HIS A 378 -17.78 4.73 5.68
CA HIS A 378 -18.34 4.42 4.37
C HIS A 378 -19.67 5.17 4.22
N LYS A 379 -19.81 5.94 3.14
CA LYS A 379 -21.00 6.72 2.83
C LYS A 379 -21.43 6.43 1.39
N VAL A 380 -22.70 6.12 1.23
CA VAL A 380 -23.35 6.03 -0.08
C VAL A 380 -24.24 7.24 -0.25
N THR A 381 -24.11 7.93 -1.36
CA THR A 381 -24.97 9.07 -1.73
C THR A 381 -25.61 8.75 -3.08
N ILE A 382 -26.92 8.79 -3.10
CA ILE A 382 -27.71 8.66 -4.33
C ILE A 382 -27.82 10.06 -4.91
N VAL A 383 -27.41 10.23 -6.16
CA VAL A 383 -27.57 11.48 -6.90
C VAL A 383 -28.70 11.25 -7.90
N LYS A 384 -29.90 11.73 -7.55
CA LYS A 384 -30.97 11.82 -8.55
C LYS A 384 -30.65 12.96 -9.48
N THR A 385 -30.69 12.75 -10.79
CA THR A 385 -30.74 13.81 -11.77
C THR A 385 -32.10 14.50 -11.57
N LEU A 386 -32.12 15.78 -11.24
CA LEU A 386 -33.33 16.56 -11.39
C LEU A 386 -33.57 16.59 -12.89
N GLU A 387 -34.65 15.98 -13.37
CA GLU A 387 -35.16 16.27 -14.70
C GLU A 387 -35.46 17.76 -14.69
N ASP A 388 -34.97 18.48 -15.72
CA ASP A 388 -35.37 19.86 -15.95
C ASP A 388 -36.90 19.90 -16.01
N GLU A 389 -37.52 20.56 -15.04
CA GLU A 389 -38.93 20.92 -15.15
C GLU A 389 -38.99 21.82 -16.39
N GLU A 390 -39.46 21.27 -17.51
CA GLU A 390 -39.84 22.12 -18.66
C GLU A 390 -40.94 23.04 -18.18
N GLU A 391 -40.64 24.32 -18.16
CA GLU A 391 -41.64 25.39 -18.00
C GLU A 391 -42.73 25.22 -19.06
N ILE A 392 -43.96 25.06 -18.59
CA ILE A 392 -45.16 25.21 -19.41
C ILE A 392 -45.47 26.70 -19.55
#